data_95b822a4ab82284c782d88f64a862f8b
#
_entry.id   95b822a4ab82284c782d88f64a862f8b
#
_cell.length_a   1.000
_cell.length_b   1.000
_cell.length_c   1.000
_cell.angle_alpha   90.00
_cell.angle_beta   90.00
_cell.angle_gamma   90.00
#
_symmetry.space_group_name_H-M   'P 1'
#
loop_
_entity.id
_entity.type
_entity.pdbx_description
1 polymer ?
#
loop_
_entity_poly.entity_id
_entity_poly.type
_entity_poly.pdbx_seq_one_letter_code
_entity_poly.pdbx_strand_id
1 'polypeptide(L)'
;MKKILEIKNASVFQGRTQVFKDLTLDINSSHSTAIIGPNGSGKSTLLKLLGREIYPVHSSESFVRIFAKERWVVSELKKYLGIVSYSLQQNYSADAMGLYVVLSGFYGSDGVWSFQSFSNDQIEKAKSTIRDLGLYELIGRKFETMSTGEQRKFLLARALVHDPQVLVLDEPTSGLDLRASFKYLEDIRGLMRSGKRIVLVTHHIHEIPPEISQIVFLKDGKVVANGLKDKLLNSQNLTDLFETPINVVKSNGYFQTVPG
;
A
#
# COMPACT_ATOMS: atom_id res chain seq x y z
N MET A 1 20.69 -9.10 -1.44
CA MET A 1 19.38 -8.90 -0.77
C MET A 1 18.26 -9.06 -1.80
N LYS A 2 17.15 -9.74 -1.44
CA LYS A 2 16.00 -9.82 -2.36
C LYS A 2 15.34 -8.44 -2.44
N LYS A 3 15.10 -7.93 -3.66
CA LYS A 3 14.38 -6.67 -3.90
C LYS A 3 12.90 -6.97 -4.08
N ILE A 4 12.02 -6.16 -3.49
CA ILE A 4 10.58 -6.15 -3.75
C ILE A 4 10.34 -5.49 -5.11
N LEU A 5 10.96 -4.32 -5.30
CA LEU A 5 10.86 -3.50 -6.51
C LEU A 5 12.26 -3.05 -6.93
N GLU A 6 12.55 -3.15 -8.20
CA GLU A 6 13.72 -2.60 -8.83
C GLU A 6 13.29 -1.89 -10.11
N ILE A 7 13.48 -0.59 -10.15
CA ILE A 7 13.20 0.28 -11.30
C ILE A 7 14.52 0.88 -11.76
N LYS A 8 14.81 0.80 -13.05
CA LYS A 8 15.96 1.46 -13.66
C LYS A 8 15.50 2.26 -14.88
N ASN A 9 15.79 3.56 -14.89
CA ASN A 9 15.55 4.49 -15.99
C ASN A 9 14.13 4.38 -16.61
N ALA A 10 13.09 4.16 -15.77
CA ALA A 10 11.75 3.93 -16.27
C ALA A 10 11.03 5.26 -16.53
N SER A 11 10.55 5.43 -17.76
CA SER A 11 9.63 6.51 -18.14
C SER A 11 8.21 5.98 -18.23
N VAL A 12 7.26 6.68 -17.59
CA VAL A 12 5.89 6.22 -17.43
C VAL A 12 4.92 7.35 -17.74
N PHE A 13 3.88 7.02 -18.49
CA PHE A 13 2.79 7.92 -18.82
C PHE A 13 1.48 7.47 -18.15
N GLN A 14 0.66 8.42 -17.73
CA GLN A 14 -0.73 8.23 -17.37
C GLN A 14 -1.58 9.07 -18.32
N GLY A 15 -2.23 8.39 -19.27
CA GLY A 15 -2.82 9.05 -20.41
C GLY A 15 -1.76 9.77 -21.26
N ARG A 16 -1.90 11.08 -21.40
CA ARG A 16 -0.93 11.92 -22.16
C ARG A 16 0.13 12.57 -21.27
N THR A 17 0.03 12.43 -19.95
CA THR A 17 0.95 13.07 -19.00
C THR A 17 2.09 12.13 -18.67
N GLN A 18 3.33 12.57 -18.90
CA GLN A 18 4.51 11.86 -18.41
C GLN A 18 4.66 12.11 -16.91
N VAL A 19 4.47 11.04 -16.11
CA VAL A 19 4.58 11.11 -14.65
C VAL A 19 6.00 10.82 -14.20
N PHE A 20 6.65 9.81 -14.79
CA PHE A 20 8.04 9.51 -14.51
C PHE A 20 8.88 9.69 -15.76
N LYS A 21 10.04 10.32 -15.59
CA LYS A 21 11.10 10.39 -16.57
C LYS A 21 12.37 9.83 -15.96
N ASP A 22 12.85 8.72 -16.52
CA ASP A 22 14.09 8.03 -16.12
C ASP A 22 14.12 7.68 -14.61
N LEU A 23 12.97 7.28 -14.05
CA LEU A 23 12.85 6.91 -12.63
C LEU A 23 13.76 5.72 -12.32
N THR A 24 14.56 5.86 -11.27
CA THR A 24 15.35 4.77 -10.71
C THR A 24 15.05 4.66 -9.22
N LEU A 25 14.65 3.45 -8.78
CA LEU A 25 14.25 3.19 -7.40
C LEU A 25 14.42 1.71 -7.05
N ASP A 26 15.00 1.45 -5.90
CA ASP A 26 15.06 0.11 -5.30
C ASP A 26 14.32 0.07 -3.96
N ILE A 27 13.47 -0.95 -3.77
CA ILE A 27 12.84 -1.27 -2.48
C ILE A 27 13.24 -2.69 -2.09
N ASN A 28 13.92 -2.82 -0.95
CA ASN A 28 14.42 -4.10 -0.46
C ASN A 28 13.41 -4.82 0.43
N SER A 29 13.41 -6.15 0.40
CA SER A 29 12.57 -6.98 1.27
C SER A 29 13.11 -7.11 2.72
N SER A 30 14.28 -6.57 3.02
CA SER A 30 14.84 -6.56 4.37
C SER A 30 14.14 -5.55 5.30
N HIS A 31 13.52 -4.52 4.74
CA HIS A 31 12.93 -3.41 5.48
C HIS A 31 11.50 -3.13 5.02
N SER A 32 10.66 -2.66 5.94
CA SER A 32 9.45 -1.96 5.58
C SER A 32 9.80 -0.52 5.19
N THR A 33 9.18 -0.01 4.14
CA THR A 33 9.53 1.27 3.51
C THR A 33 8.30 2.17 3.44
N ALA A 34 8.46 3.45 3.78
CA ALA A 34 7.44 4.45 3.46
C ALA A 34 7.89 5.32 2.28
N ILE A 35 6.98 5.52 1.34
CA ILE A 35 7.13 6.40 0.18
C ILE A 35 6.31 7.65 0.46
N ILE A 36 6.99 8.77 0.56
CA ILE A 36 6.41 10.05 1.00
C ILE A 36 6.58 11.08 -0.10
N GLY A 37 5.57 11.91 -0.29
CA GLY A 37 5.65 13.02 -1.23
C GLY A 37 4.34 13.79 -1.31
N PRO A 38 4.37 15.03 -1.82
CA PRO A 38 3.18 15.84 -2.01
C PRO A 38 2.19 15.20 -2.99
N ASN A 39 0.98 15.73 -3.05
CA ASN A 39 0.01 15.34 -4.07
C ASN A 39 0.58 15.63 -5.47
N GLY A 40 0.33 14.73 -6.42
CA GLY A 40 0.90 14.86 -7.78
C GLY A 40 2.34 14.36 -7.94
N SER A 41 3.05 13.97 -6.87
CA SER A 41 4.44 13.50 -6.98
C SER A 41 4.62 12.17 -7.73
N GLY A 42 3.53 11.44 -8.04
CA GLY A 42 3.58 10.15 -8.77
C GLY A 42 3.35 8.92 -7.90
N LYS A 43 3.00 9.06 -6.60
CA LYS A 43 2.78 7.93 -5.67
C LYS A 43 1.79 6.90 -6.22
N SER A 44 0.61 7.33 -6.66
CA SER A 44 -0.41 6.43 -7.21
C SER A 44 0.03 5.77 -8.52
N THR A 45 0.84 6.46 -9.34
CA THR A 45 1.45 5.89 -10.55
C THR A 45 2.46 4.80 -10.20
N LEU A 46 3.24 4.99 -9.14
CA LEU A 46 4.18 3.98 -8.64
C LEU A 46 3.44 2.74 -8.12
N LEU A 47 2.30 2.93 -7.44
CA LEU A 47 1.44 1.81 -7.02
C LEU A 47 0.88 1.03 -8.20
N LYS A 48 0.42 1.71 -9.24
CA LYS A 48 -0.05 1.07 -10.48
C LYS A 48 1.07 0.29 -11.19
N LEU A 49 2.30 0.77 -11.16
CA LEU A 49 3.47 0.01 -11.63
C LEU A 49 3.69 -1.28 -10.81
N LEU A 50 3.62 -1.17 -9.48
CA LEU A 50 3.71 -2.32 -8.58
C LEU A 50 2.58 -3.34 -8.81
N GLY A 51 1.36 -2.86 -9.02
CA GLY A 51 0.18 -3.69 -9.33
C GLY A 51 0.16 -4.26 -10.75
N ARG A 52 1.09 -3.86 -11.62
CA ARG A 52 1.08 -4.19 -13.06
C ARG A 52 -0.18 -3.70 -13.80
N GLU A 53 -0.78 -2.63 -13.32
CA GLU A 53 -1.88 -1.94 -13.99
C GLU A 53 -1.40 -1.03 -15.11
N ILE A 54 -0.17 -0.53 -15.00
CA ILE A 54 0.53 0.25 -16.03
C ILE A 54 1.95 -0.27 -16.21
N TYR A 55 2.55 0.04 -17.35
CA TYR A 55 3.90 -0.38 -17.73
C TYR A 55 4.74 0.82 -18.15
N PRO A 56 6.07 0.75 -17.99
CA PRO A 56 6.97 1.78 -18.50
C PRO A 56 7.01 1.77 -20.03
N VAL A 57 7.44 2.88 -20.61
CA VAL A 57 7.81 2.92 -22.02
C VAL A 57 8.99 1.97 -22.24
N HIS A 58 8.92 1.16 -23.31
CA HIS A 58 9.97 0.21 -23.62
C HIS A 58 11.26 0.93 -24.03
N SER A 59 12.36 0.56 -23.38
CA SER A 59 13.71 1.00 -23.73
C SER A 59 14.70 -0.11 -23.37
N SER A 60 15.77 -0.26 -24.14
CA SER A 60 16.83 -1.25 -23.88
C SER A 60 17.58 -1.02 -22.57
N GLU A 61 17.57 0.22 -22.06
CA GLU A 61 18.28 0.62 -20.84
C GLU A 61 17.37 0.70 -19.61
N SER A 62 16.07 0.43 -19.78
CA SER A 62 15.09 0.55 -18.72
C SER A 62 14.44 -0.79 -18.38
N PHE A 63 14.15 -0.99 -17.10
CA PHE A 63 13.34 -2.11 -16.66
C PHE A 63 12.58 -1.78 -15.36
N VAL A 64 11.51 -2.55 -15.13
CA VAL A 64 10.79 -2.62 -13.84
C VAL A 64 10.68 -4.08 -13.46
N ARG A 65 11.35 -4.47 -12.38
CA ARG A 65 11.32 -5.82 -11.82
C ARG A 65 10.60 -5.81 -10.47
N ILE A 66 9.67 -6.75 -10.31
CA ILE A 66 9.02 -7.03 -9.03
C ILE A 66 9.45 -8.44 -8.63
N PHE A 67 10.02 -8.61 -7.43
CA PHE A 67 10.64 -9.86 -6.99
C PHE A 67 11.59 -10.46 -8.05
N ALA A 68 12.43 -9.59 -8.63
CA ALA A 68 13.43 -9.90 -9.65
C ALA A 68 12.85 -10.34 -11.03
N LYS A 69 11.53 -10.26 -11.27
CA LYS A 69 10.88 -10.61 -12.54
C LYS A 69 10.31 -9.37 -13.22
N GLU A 70 10.55 -9.23 -14.52
CA GLU A 70 9.99 -8.15 -15.36
C GLU A 70 8.56 -8.43 -15.80
N ARG A 71 8.22 -9.69 -16.00
CA ARG A 71 6.89 -10.11 -16.46
C ARG A 71 6.22 -10.96 -15.39
N TRP A 72 4.95 -10.68 -15.16
CA TRP A 72 4.12 -11.40 -14.20
C TRP A 72 2.77 -11.72 -14.82
N VAL A 73 2.26 -12.89 -14.50
CA VAL A 73 0.83 -13.13 -14.54
C VAL A 73 0.25 -12.44 -13.31
N VAL A 74 -0.68 -11.51 -13.49
CA VAL A 74 -1.16 -10.63 -12.41
C VAL A 74 -1.75 -11.43 -11.24
N SER A 75 -2.49 -12.53 -11.51
CA SER A 75 -3.01 -13.42 -10.47
C SER A 75 -1.91 -14.08 -9.64
N GLU A 76 -0.76 -14.40 -10.25
CA GLU A 76 0.39 -14.94 -9.52
C GLU A 76 1.08 -13.86 -8.67
N LEU A 77 1.21 -12.64 -9.19
CA LEU A 77 1.80 -11.53 -8.42
C LEU A 77 1.01 -11.27 -7.13
N LYS A 78 -0.32 -11.35 -7.18
CA LYS A 78 -1.21 -11.13 -6.03
C LYS A 78 -1.00 -12.12 -4.88
N LYS A 79 -0.39 -13.29 -5.14
CA LYS A 79 0.01 -14.25 -4.08
C LYS A 79 1.20 -13.75 -3.26
N TYR A 80 2.03 -12.86 -3.81
CA TYR A 80 3.24 -12.34 -3.17
C TYR A 80 3.06 -10.91 -2.65
N LEU A 81 2.13 -10.16 -3.26
CA LEU A 81 1.93 -8.73 -3.04
C LEU A 81 0.45 -8.43 -2.82
N GLY A 82 0.07 -8.11 -1.59
CA GLY A 82 -1.27 -7.60 -1.27
C GLY A 82 -1.30 -6.09 -1.39
N ILE A 83 -2.29 -5.54 -2.08
CA ILE A 83 -2.45 -4.08 -2.25
C ILE A 83 -3.78 -3.65 -1.65
N VAL A 84 -3.73 -2.64 -0.79
CA VAL A 84 -4.90 -1.93 -0.24
C VAL A 84 -4.79 -0.47 -0.64
N SER A 85 -5.69 -0.03 -1.53
CA SER A 85 -5.72 1.36 -2.00
C SER A 85 -7.05 2.02 -1.69
N TYR A 86 -7.02 3.35 -1.60
CA TYR A 86 -8.23 4.14 -1.41
C TYR A 86 -9.18 3.99 -2.62
N SER A 87 -8.64 3.95 -3.83
CA SER A 87 -9.43 3.76 -5.04
C SER A 87 -10.20 2.43 -5.06
N LEU A 88 -9.60 1.36 -4.53
CA LEU A 88 -10.28 0.08 -4.39
C LEU A 88 -11.49 0.18 -3.45
N GLN A 89 -11.37 0.91 -2.36
CA GLN A 89 -12.47 1.12 -1.41
C GLN A 89 -13.64 1.86 -2.06
N GLN A 90 -13.36 2.92 -2.83
CA GLN A 90 -14.38 3.73 -3.47
C GLN A 90 -15.11 3.00 -4.60
N ASN A 91 -14.41 2.11 -5.30
CA ASN A 91 -14.95 1.40 -6.46
C ASN A 91 -15.49 0.00 -6.13
N TYR A 92 -15.42 -0.41 -4.86
CA TYR A 92 -15.88 -1.74 -4.48
C TYR A 92 -17.41 -1.84 -4.52
N SER A 93 -17.94 -3.03 -4.90
CA SER A 93 -19.38 -3.27 -4.97
C SER A 93 -20.06 -2.99 -3.63
N ALA A 94 -21.00 -2.05 -3.62
CA ALA A 94 -21.72 -1.61 -2.42
C ALA A 94 -22.48 -2.78 -1.75
N ASP A 95 -23.11 -3.64 -2.56
CA ASP A 95 -23.93 -4.77 -2.11
C ASP A 95 -23.13 -6.00 -1.67
N ALA A 96 -21.79 -5.99 -1.83
CA ALA A 96 -20.96 -7.14 -1.48
C ALA A 96 -21.03 -7.42 0.04
N MET A 97 -21.30 -8.67 0.40
CA MET A 97 -21.19 -9.10 1.80
C MET A 97 -19.74 -9.20 2.23
N GLY A 98 -19.42 -8.95 3.51
CA GLY A 98 -18.06 -8.97 4.03
C GLY A 98 -17.26 -10.22 3.66
N LEU A 99 -17.86 -11.41 3.71
CA LEU A 99 -17.22 -12.64 3.26
C LEU A 99 -16.79 -12.56 1.80
N TYR A 100 -17.67 -12.09 0.92
CA TYR A 100 -17.37 -12.00 -0.52
C TYR A 100 -16.33 -10.94 -0.85
N VAL A 101 -16.26 -9.86 -0.05
CA VAL A 101 -15.15 -8.89 -0.15
C VAL A 101 -13.83 -9.61 0.01
N VAL A 102 -13.70 -10.47 1.02
CA VAL A 102 -12.44 -11.17 1.30
C VAL A 102 -12.20 -12.28 0.28
N LEU A 103 -13.22 -13.06 -0.09
CA LEU A 103 -13.13 -14.12 -1.10
C LEU A 103 -12.69 -13.60 -2.48
N SER A 104 -13.12 -12.41 -2.89
CA SER A 104 -12.69 -11.80 -4.16
C SER A 104 -11.17 -11.62 -4.25
N GLY A 105 -10.47 -11.57 -3.11
CA GLY A 105 -9.02 -11.52 -3.04
C GLY A 105 -8.34 -12.69 -3.74
N PHE A 106 -8.92 -13.89 -3.71
CA PHE A 106 -8.37 -15.07 -4.38
C PHE A 106 -8.28 -14.91 -5.92
N TYR A 107 -9.23 -14.18 -6.50
CA TYR A 107 -9.22 -13.85 -7.94
C TYR A 107 -8.62 -12.48 -8.22
N GLY A 108 -8.44 -11.66 -7.16
CA GLY A 108 -7.99 -10.28 -7.30
C GLY A 108 -8.99 -9.38 -8.02
N SER A 109 -10.28 -9.71 -7.98
CA SER A 109 -11.39 -8.96 -8.57
C SER A 109 -12.01 -7.97 -7.57
N ASP A 110 -12.69 -6.94 -8.05
CA ASP A 110 -13.38 -5.93 -7.23
C ASP A 110 -14.79 -6.38 -6.81
N GLY A 111 -15.03 -7.67 -6.80
CA GLY A 111 -16.28 -8.34 -6.44
C GLY A 111 -16.19 -9.83 -6.74
N VAL A 112 -17.24 -10.56 -6.36
CA VAL A 112 -17.41 -11.98 -6.71
C VAL A 112 -18.40 -12.08 -7.86
N TRP A 113 -17.98 -12.74 -8.94
CA TRP A 113 -18.78 -12.94 -10.15
C TRP A 113 -19.38 -14.34 -10.18
N SER A 114 -20.50 -14.53 -10.87
CA SER A 114 -21.27 -15.78 -10.91
C SER A 114 -20.47 -17.00 -11.43
N PHE A 115 -19.42 -16.77 -12.20
CA PHE A 115 -18.54 -17.83 -12.72
C PHE A 115 -17.40 -18.20 -11.75
N GLN A 116 -17.22 -17.47 -10.66
CA GLN A 116 -16.19 -17.75 -9.65
C GLN A 116 -16.73 -18.76 -8.64
N SER A 117 -15.94 -19.78 -8.34
CA SER A 117 -16.22 -20.78 -7.32
C SER A 117 -15.09 -20.83 -6.30
N PHE A 118 -15.41 -21.13 -5.06
CA PHE A 118 -14.45 -21.19 -3.98
C PHE A 118 -14.46 -22.57 -3.34
N SER A 119 -13.27 -23.12 -3.12
CA SER A 119 -13.14 -24.36 -2.35
C SER A 119 -13.46 -24.12 -0.87
N ASN A 120 -13.77 -25.18 -0.14
CA ASN A 120 -13.97 -25.11 1.30
C ASN A 120 -12.75 -24.51 2.03
N ASP A 121 -11.53 -24.86 1.58
CA ASP A 121 -10.28 -24.32 2.14
C ASP A 121 -10.17 -22.81 1.95
N GLN A 122 -10.56 -22.29 0.78
CA GLN A 122 -10.58 -20.86 0.51
C GLN A 122 -11.61 -20.12 1.38
N ILE A 123 -12.79 -20.71 1.56
CA ILE A 123 -13.84 -20.14 2.42
C ILE A 123 -13.37 -20.11 3.89
N GLU A 124 -12.80 -21.20 4.40
CA GLU A 124 -12.29 -21.25 5.76
C GLU A 124 -11.09 -20.32 5.97
N LYS A 125 -10.19 -20.21 4.98
CA LYS A 125 -9.09 -19.24 5.02
C LYS A 125 -9.60 -17.79 5.08
N ALA A 126 -10.62 -17.44 4.28
CA ALA A 126 -11.25 -16.12 4.32
C ALA A 126 -11.88 -15.85 5.69
N LYS A 127 -12.64 -16.80 6.25
CA LYS A 127 -13.25 -16.69 7.58
C LYS A 127 -12.21 -16.55 8.69
N SER A 128 -11.11 -17.30 8.63
CA SER A 128 -10.00 -17.19 9.58
C SER A 128 -9.39 -15.79 9.51
N THR A 129 -9.06 -15.30 8.31
CA THR A 129 -8.48 -13.98 8.12
C THR A 129 -9.40 -12.86 8.63
N ILE A 130 -10.72 -12.98 8.41
CA ILE A 130 -11.73 -12.06 8.94
C ILE A 130 -11.73 -12.09 10.49
N ARG A 131 -11.64 -13.29 11.09
CA ARG A 131 -11.61 -13.47 12.54
C ARG A 131 -10.35 -12.86 13.15
N ASP A 132 -9.20 -13.08 12.54
CA ASP A 132 -7.90 -12.56 13.01
C ASP A 132 -7.85 -11.02 13.06
N LEU A 133 -8.64 -10.36 12.20
CA LEU A 133 -8.81 -8.90 12.19
C LEU A 133 -9.99 -8.40 13.04
N GLY A 134 -10.67 -9.31 13.77
CA GLY A 134 -11.79 -8.97 14.66
C GLY A 134 -13.05 -8.49 13.93
N LEU A 135 -13.33 -9.05 12.73
CA LEU A 135 -14.44 -8.64 11.86
C LEU A 135 -15.53 -9.71 11.72
N TYR A 136 -15.44 -10.81 12.48
CA TYR A 136 -16.28 -11.99 12.24
C TYR A 136 -17.79 -11.70 12.35
N GLU A 137 -18.19 -10.84 13.27
CA GLU A 137 -19.60 -10.43 13.45
C GLU A 137 -20.18 -9.65 12.27
N LEU A 138 -19.29 -9.14 11.38
CA LEU A 138 -19.67 -8.35 10.21
C LEU A 138 -19.63 -9.16 8.91
N ILE A 139 -19.34 -10.46 8.97
CA ILE A 139 -19.09 -11.32 7.80
C ILE A 139 -20.27 -11.35 6.81
N GLY A 140 -21.50 -11.29 7.31
CA GLY A 140 -22.74 -11.25 6.53
C GLY A 140 -23.30 -9.84 6.29
N ARG A 141 -22.58 -8.80 6.67
CA ARG A 141 -23.03 -7.42 6.51
C ARG A 141 -22.65 -6.88 5.13
N LYS A 142 -23.49 -6.05 4.52
CA LYS A 142 -23.19 -5.36 3.27
C LYS A 142 -22.07 -4.33 3.45
N PHE A 143 -21.14 -4.26 2.51
CA PHE A 143 -19.97 -3.40 2.55
C PHE A 143 -20.34 -1.92 2.72
N GLU A 144 -21.34 -1.42 1.98
CA GLU A 144 -21.82 -0.04 2.07
C GLU A 144 -22.35 0.36 3.45
N THR A 145 -22.84 -0.63 4.25
CA THR A 145 -23.42 -0.37 5.59
C THR A 145 -22.36 -0.41 6.70
N MET A 146 -21.12 -0.70 6.36
CA MET A 146 -19.99 -0.71 7.27
C MET A 146 -19.40 0.69 7.42
N SER A 147 -18.84 0.99 8.60
CA SER A 147 -18.02 2.19 8.76
C SER A 147 -16.78 2.16 7.85
N THR A 148 -16.23 3.32 7.51
CA THR A 148 -15.01 3.44 6.68
C THR A 148 -13.86 2.60 7.22
N GLY A 149 -13.70 2.54 8.55
CA GLY A 149 -12.67 1.73 9.21
C GLY A 149 -12.91 0.22 9.05
N GLU A 150 -14.17 -0.24 9.18
CA GLU A 150 -14.54 -1.64 8.96
C GLU A 150 -14.31 -2.03 7.49
N GLN A 151 -14.74 -1.19 6.55
CA GLN A 151 -14.48 -1.39 5.13
C GLN A 151 -12.98 -1.53 4.84
N ARG A 152 -12.15 -0.64 5.39
CA ARG A 152 -10.70 -0.67 5.24
C ARG A 152 -10.08 -1.97 5.77
N LYS A 153 -10.57 -2.45 6.92
CA LYS A 153 -10.13 -3.72 7.50
C LYS A 153 -10.57 -4.93 6.67
N PHE A 154 -11.77 -4.91 6.05
CA PHE A 154 -12.18 -5.95 5.10
C PHE A 154 -11.31 -5.96 3.84
N LEU A 155 -10.90 -4.81 3.33
CA LEU A 155 -9.94 -4.73 2.22
C LEU A 155 -8.54 -5.20 2.62
N LEU A 156 -8.14 -4.97 3.86
CA LEU A 156 -6.91 -5.56 4.41
C LEU A 156 -7.01 -7.09 4.50
N ALA A 157 -8.13 -7.63 5.01
CA ALA A 157 -8.40 -9.07 5.01
C ALA A 157 -8.34 -9.65 3.60
N ARG A 158 -8.96 -8.98 2.63
CA ARG A 158 -8.92 -9.35 1.21
C ARG A 158 -7.48 -9.43 0.67
N ALA A 159 -6.63 -8.48 1.02
CA ALA A 159 -5.23 -8.47 0.61
C ALA A 159 -4.40 -9.59 1.28
N LEU A 160 -4.86 -10.10 2.43
CA LEU A 160 -4.16 -11.11 3.23
C LEU A 160 -4.54 -12.56 2.89
N VAL A 161 -5.59 -12.84 2.09
CA VAL A 161 -6.08 -14.22 1.86
C VAL A 161 -5.04 -15.17 1.26
N HIS A 162 -4.11 -14.63 0.47
CA HIS A 162 -2.99 -15.39 -0.11
C HIS A 162 -1.76 -15.46 0.82
N ASP A 163 -1.85 -14.88 2.01
CA ASP A 163 -0.73 -14.77 2.94
C ASP A 163 0.53 -14.10 2.33
N PRO A 164 0.38 -12.96 1.61
CA PRO A 164 1.49 -12.34 0.90
C PRO A 164 2.61 -11.95 1.85
N GLN A 165 3.86 -11.99 1.36
CA GLN A 165 5.02 -11.55 2.13
C GLN A 165 5.09 -10.02 2.26
N VAL A 166 4.52 -9.30 1.29
CA VAL A 166 4.55 -7.85 1.19
C VAL A 166 3.14 -7.30 1.07
N LEU A 167 2.83 -6.29 1.86
CA LEU A 167 1.62 -5.50 1.74
C LEU A 167 1.97 -4.07 1.31
N VAL A 168 1.24 -3.56 0.34
CA VAL A 168 1.30 -2.18 -0.11
C VAL A 168 0.04 -1.47 0.36
N LEU A 169 0.22 -0.41 1.12
CA LEU A 169 -0.86 0.35 1.74
C LEU A 169 -0.81 1.80 1.24
N ASP A 170 -1.87 2.22 0.58
CA ASP A 170 -2.01 3.57 0.04
C ASP A 170 -2.89 4.41 0.97
N GLU A 171 -2.28 5.42 1.60
CA GLU A 171 -2.92 6.36 2.51
C GLU A 171 -3.85 5.63 3.52
N PRO A 172 -3.30 4.75 4.35
CA PRO A 172 -4.08 3.76 5.10
C PRO A 172 -5.08 4.36 6.09
N THR A 173 -4.86 5.58 6.57
CA THR A 173 -5.78 6.22 7.53
C THR A 173 -6.62 7.36 6.94
N SER A 174 -6.50 7.60 5.62
CA SER A 174 -7.27 8.64 4.94
C SER A 174 -8.79 8.42 5.10
N GLY A 175 -9.49 9.44 5.57
CA GLY A 175 -10.94 9.38 5.82
C GLY A 175 -11.37 8.62 7.08
N LEU A 176 -10.43 8.20 7.93
CA LEU A 176 -10.72 7.61 9.23
C LEU A 176 -10.69 8.67 10.33
N ASP A 177 -11.54 8.51 11.35
CA ASP A 177 -11.39 9.26 12.60
C ASP A 177 -10.14 8.81 13.38
N LEU A 178 -9.75 9.55 14.43
CA LEU A 178 -8.54 9.26 15.21
C LEU A 178 -8.56 7.84 15.83
N ARG A 179 -9.70 7.40 16.35
CA ARG A 179 -9.83 6.09 16.99
C ARG A 179 -9.65 4.97 15.98
N ALA A 180 -10.33 5.08 14.83
CA ALA A 180 -10.23 4.11 13.73
C ALA A 180 -8.82 4.10 13.14
N SER A 181 -8.18 5.28 12.97
CA SER A 181 -6.82 5.42 12.47
C SER A 181 -5.81 4.70 13.37
N PHE A 182 -5.85 4.95 14.68
CA PHE A 182 -4.92 4.32 15.61
C PHE A 182 -5.12 2.80 15.68
N LYS A 183 -6.38 2.33 15.68
CA LYS A 183 -6.68 0.90 15.66
C LYS A 183 -6.17 0.24 14.39
N TYR A 184 -6.36 0.88 13.22
CA TYR A 184 -5.89 0.35 11.95
C TYR A 184 -4.35 0.34 11.85
N LEU A 185 -3.68 1.38 12.34
CA LEU A 185 -2.21 1.41 12.41
C LEU A 185 -1.68 0.32 13.35
N GLU A 186 -2.36 0.01 14.46
CA GLU A 186 -1.94 -1.08 15.35
C GLU A 186 -2.14 -2.45 14.69
N ASP A 187 -3.22 -2.66 13.91
CA ASP A 187 -3.37 -3.88 13.09
C ASP A 187 -2.19 -4.03 12.10
N ILE A 188 -1.80 -2.94 11.42
CA ILE A 188 -0.64 -2.92 10.51
C ILE A 188 0.66 -3.25 11.25
N ARG A 189 0.88 -2.67 12.45
CA ARG A 189 2.04 -2.96 13.29
C ARG A 189 2.07 -4.42 13.73
N GLY A 190 0.91 -5.00 14.07
CA GLY A 190 0.78 -6.43 14.36
C GLY A 190 1.26 -7.30 13.20
N LEU A 191 0.89 -6.96 11.97
CA LEU A 191 1.35 -7.64 10.76
C LEU A 191 2.87 -7.47 10.55
N MET A 192 3.43 -6.30 10.83
CA MET A 192 4.89 -6.08 10.74
C MET A 192 5.65 -6.92 11.77
N ARG A 193 5.16 -7.00 13.00
CA ARG A 193 5.73 -7.81 14.09
C ARG A 193 5.64 -9.32 13.78
N SER A 194 4.61 -9.76 13.05
CA SER A 194 4.50 -11.14 12.55
C SER A 194 5.40 -11.45 11.34
N GLY A 195 6.21 -10.46 10.88
CA GLY A 195 7.20 -10.65 9.81
C GLY A 195 6.77 -10.16 8.43
N LYS A 196 5.54 -9.64 8.26
CA LYS A 196 5.13 -9.02 6.99
C LYS A 196 5.93 -7.77 6.69
N ARG A 197 6.25 -7.54 5.43
CA ARG A 197 6.86 -6.30 4.96
C ARG A 197 5.79 -5.34 4.45
N ILE A 198 5.91 -4.09 4.85
CA ILE A 198 4.98 -3.03 4.44
C ILE A 198 5.69 -2.05 3.51
N VAL A 199 5.07 -1.76 2.38
CA VAL A 199 5.37 -0.60 1.56
C VAL A 199 4.21 0.38 1.78
N LEU A 200 4.44 1.38 2.60
CA LEU A 200 3.46 2.41 2.93
C LEU A 200 3.63 3.57 1.95
N VAL A 201 2.54 4.00 1.33
CA VAL A 201 2.52 5.18 0.46
C VAL A 201 1.63 6.23 1.11
N THR A 202 2.17 7.40 1.41
CA THR A 202 1.42 8.45 2.13
C THR A 202 2.00 9.83 1.90
N HIS A 203 1.20 10.86 2.15
CA HIS A 203 1.65 12.23 2.36
C HIS A 203 1.53 12.66 3.84
N HIS A 204 1.06 11.76 4.72
CA HIS A 204 0.87 11.99 6.15
C HIS A 204 1.97 11.34 6.98
N ILE A 205 2.80 12.14 7.62
CA ILE A 205 3.96 11.65 8.39
C ILE A 205 3.53 10.84 9.63
N HIS A 206 2.40 11.18 10.23
CA HIS A 206 1.85 10.48 11.41
C HIS A 206 1.36 9.06 11.13
N GLU A 207 1.16 8.69 9.86
CA GLU A 207 0.81 7.32 9.44
C GLU A 207 1.98 6.34 9.50
N ILE A 208 3.21 6.83 9.66
CA ILE A 208 4.42 6.02 9.58
C ILE A 208 4.71 5.35 10.92
N PRO A 209 4.48 4.02 11.06
CA PRO A 209 4.73 3.32 12.29
C PRO A 209 6.23 3.29 12.67
N PRO A 210 6.55 3.09 13.97
CA PRO A 210 7.94 2.95 14.42
C PRO A 210 8.73 1.86 13.70
N GLU A 211 8.08 0.78 13.31
CA GLU A 211 8.67 -0.39 12.66
C GLU A 211 9.12 -0.14 11.20
N ILE A 212 8.67 0.94 10.56
CA ILE A 212 9.21 1.36 9.26
C ILE A 212 10.58 1.99 9.49
N SER A 213 11.59 1.48 8.80
CA SER A 213 12.98 1.94 8.95
C SER A 213 13.53 2.69 7.73
N GLN A 214 12.89 2.51 6.57
CA GLN A 214 13.34 3.09 5.30
C GLN A 214 12.32 4.09 4.76
N ILE A 215 12.80 5.21 4.25
CA ILE A 215 11.99 6.27 3.64
C ILE A 215 12.46 6.54 2.23
N VAL A 216 11.52 6.74 1.32
CA VAL A 216 11.74 7.24 -0.03
C VAL A 216 10.94 8.54 -0.18
N PHE A 217 11.61 9.63 -0.54
CA PHE A 217 10.95 10.88 -0.93
C PHE A 217 10.74 10.92 -2.43
N LEU A 218 9.49 11.10 -2.82
CA LEU A 218 9.07 11.25 -4.21
C LEU A 218 8.52 12.66 -4.43
N LYS A 219 9.10 13.40 -5.38
CA LYS A 219 8.68 14.75 -5.77
C LYS A 219 8.80 14.91 -7.28
N ASP A 220 7.78 15.44 -7.93
CA ASP A 220 7.75 15.72 -9.38
C ASP A 220 8.20 14.53 -10.25
N GLY A 221 7.74 13.34 -9.89
CA GLY A 221 8.07 12.09 -10.60
C GLY A 221 9.52 11.63 -10.42
N LYS A 222 10.25 12.14 -9.42
CA LYS A 222 11.65 11.78 -9.13
C LYS A 222 11.81 11.31 -7.68
N VAL A 223 12.72 10.37 -7.48
CA VAL A 223 13.22 10.03 -6.14
C VAL A 223 14.23 11.11 -5.74
N VAL A 224 13.87 11.95 -4.78
CA VAL A 224 14.75 13.03 -4.30
C VAL A 224 15.57 12.62 -3.07
N ALA A 225 15.13 11.59 -2.34
CA ALA A 225 15.91 10.97 -1.28
C ALA A 225 15.48 9.52 -1.04
N ASN A 226 16.41 8.65 -0.64
CA ASN A 226 16.15 7.28 -0.21
C ASN A 226 17.14 6.93 0.91
N GLY A 227 16.63 6.61 2.12
CA GLY A 227 17.49 6.39 3.26
C GLY A 227 16.76 6.02 4.54
N LEU A 228 17.50 5.98 5.64
CA LEU A 228 16.97 5.64 6.96
C LEU A 228 15.96 6.68 7.45
N LYS A 229 14.88 6.22 8.07
CA LYS A 229 13.79 7.05 8.60
C LYS A 229 14.31 8.18 9.50
N ASP A 230 15.12 7.84 10.49
CA ASP A 230 15.60 8.84 11.47
C ASP A 230 16.54 9.90 10.85
N LYS A 231 17.14 9.62 9.69
CA LYS A 231 17.94 10.59 8.95
C LYS A 231 17.12 11.50 8.05
N LEU A 232 16.04 10.97 7.48
CA LEU A 232 15.24 11.70 6.49
C LEU A 232 14.08 12.46 7.11
N LEU A 233 13.41 11.95 8.15
CA LEU A 233 12.28 12.62 8.78
C LEU A 233 12.79 13.70 9.77
N ASN A 234 13.19 14.84 9.24
CA ASN A 234 13.55 16.05 9.99
C ASN A 234 12.90 17.29 9.37
N SER A 235 12.89 18.40 10.10
CA SER A 235 12.22 19.65 9.70
C SER A 235 12.72 20.16 8.35
N GLN A 236 14.03 20.20 8.13
CA GLN A 236 14.62 20.72 6.89
C GLN A 236 14.20 19.91 5.68
N ASN A 237 14.37 18.59 5.71
CA ASN A 237 14.04 17.72 4.59
C ASN A 237 12.54 17.73 4.24
N LEU A 238 11.67 17.80 5.25
CA LEU A 238 10.22 17.88 5.00
C LEU A 238 9.80 19.27 4.52
N THR A 239 10.43 20.34 4.98
CA THR A 239 10.25 21.69 4.44
C THR A 239 10.59 21.73 2.95
N ASP A 240 11.73 21.17 2.56
CA ASP A 240 12.18 21.11 1.15
C ASP A 240 11.27 20.21 0.28
N LEU A 241 10.80 19.08 0.85
CA LEU A 241 9.92 18.15 0.14
C LEU A 241 8.55 18.78 -0.13
N PHE A 242 7.93 19.41 0.88
CA PHE A 242 6.57 19.94 0.81
C PHE A 242 6.50 21.44 0.46
N GLU A 243 7.66 22.11 0.33
CA GLU A 243 7.78 23.54 -0.01
C GLU A 243 7.00 24.45 0.95
N THR A 244 6.99 24.11 2.21
CA THR A 244 6.33 24.86 3.27
C THR A 244 7.08 24.67 4.58
N PRO A 245 7.20 25.70 5.44
CA PRO A 245 7.88 25.57 6.72
C PRO A 245 7.22 24.49 7.59
N ILE A 246 8.00 23.50 8.00
CA ILE A 246 7.54 22.37 8.80
C ILE A 246 8.49 22.15 9.97
N ASN A 247 7.92 22.02 11.16
CA ASN A 247 8.61 21.49 12.33
C ASN A 247 8.22 20.02 12.55
N VAL A 248 9.21 19.19 12.86
CA VAL A 248 9.03 17.76 13.13
C VAL A 248 9.12 17.48 14.62
N VAL A 249 8.11 16.84 15.16
CA VAL A 249 8.06 16.36 16.55
C VAL A 249 8.13 14.85 16.56
N LYS A 250 9.02 14.28 17.37
CA LYS A 250 9.15 12.82 17.56
C LYS A 250 8.63 12.43 18.95
N SER A 251 7.71 11.47 19.00
CA SER A 251 7.17 10.92 20.24
C SER A 251 6.94 9.41 20.09
N ASN A 252 7.46 8.62 21.02
CA ASN A 252 7.30 7.15 21.04
C ASN A 252 7.63 6.44 19.69
N GLY A 253 8.61 6.96 18.95
CA GLY A 253 9.01 6.43 17.64
C GLY A 253 8.15 6.86 16.48
N TYR A 254 7.06 7.60 16.72
CA TYR A 254 6.27 8.29 15.71
C TYR A 254 6.82 9.69 15.45
N PHE A 255 6.58 10.16 14.23
CA PHE A 255 6.89 11.50 13.81
C PHE A 255 5.59 12.25 13.50
N GLN A 256 5.53 13.50 13.88
CA GLN A 256 4.42 14.40 13.58
C GLN A 256 4.96 15.69 12.99
N THR A 257 4.16 16.33 12.15
CA THR A 257 4.48 17.63 11.58
C THR A 257 3.55 18.68 12.13
N VAL A 258 4.14 19.83 12.47
CA VAL A 258 3.41 21.05 12.84
C VAL A 258 3.91 22.20 11.97
N PRO A 259 3.12 23.27 11.76
CA PRO A 259 3.60 24.47 11.06
C PRO A 259 4.91 24.98 11.66
N GLY A 260 5.85 25.36 10.79
CA GLY A 260 7.14 25.92 11.14
C GLY A 260 7.12 27.42 11.30
#